data_ad5eec1ee00f4266bb186333e31ae9d8
#
_entry.id   ad5eec1ee00f4266bb186333e31ae9d8
#
_cell.length_a   1.000
_cell.length_b   1.000
_cell.length_c   1.000
_cell.angle_alpha   90.00
_cell.angle_beta   90.00
_cell.angle_gamma   90.00
#
_symmetry.space_group_name_H-M   'P 1'
#
loop_
_entity.id
_entity.type
_entity.pdbx_description
1 polymer ?
#
loop_
_entity_poly.entity_id
_entity_poly.type
_entity_poly.pdbx_seq_one_letter_code
_entity_poly.pdbx_strand_id
1 'polypeptide(L)'
;KLLIMRNVDHVRCDVRGINAHFDGATASFTAEPAGGEAKAGGPSIDQAIRHGIHPNGTPKEIIPSLVAGTFFRRSRVGRYHHSYNLDGTVSARMQEKPRDLFNRVFGVFSSSTEKDANENRVKQSVLDSVLEQYKYFTSPNSPLGSASKSKIKDHLDRVREYERRAFSSPDLQTQGIKMPPPSKLPHGGPADPGGEGIDMMLDELRNEWRLLADLYALAIEMDRARFGSITFLAAGERIRLKGDYKFNDKLKYSFNDSTELGRGGSGGCSHEWWHKFNEKKENKQLRAHAHMKLNEIAYFMNRLDSVQEPNGKSLLDNSLFTISTESGDGRHNDTKRELSGVFHAITSAGGRFKTGEIMDVKAQGLDLYNTIISGMGSDIRLGPKDHEDQFIDKIMI
;
A
#
# COMPACT_ATOMS: atom_id res chain seq x y z
N LYS A 1 -17.43 -4.51 6.76
CA LYS A 1 -16.11 -5.05 7.13
C LYS A 1 -15.06 -3.96 7.43
N LEU A 2 -15.44 -2.68 7.33
CA LEU A 2 -14.60 -1.54 7.67
C LEU A 2 -15.23 -0.70 8.76
N LEU A 3 -14.42 -0.15 9.63
CA LEU A 3 -14.69 1.05 10.39
C LEU A 3 -14.10 2.23 9.63
N ILE A 4 -14.93 3.19 9.23
CA ILE A 4 -14.48 4.43 8.60
C ILE A 4 -14.44 5.51 9.68
N MET A 5 -13.28 6.17 9.84
CA MET A 5 -13.07 7.15 10.89
C MET A 5 -12.93 8.54 10.28
N ARG A 6 -13.63 9.50 10.87
CA ARG A 6 -13.61 10.91 10.47
C ARG A 6 -12.87 11.75 11.50
N ASN A 7 -12.38 12.91 11.06
CA ASN A 7 -11.68 13.89 11.91
C ASN A 7 -10.47 13.27 12.61
N VAL A 8 -9.61 12.61 11.82
CA VAL A 8 -8.30 12.15 12.25
C VAL A 8 -7.25 13.07 11.64
N ASP A 9 -6.38 13.60 12.46
CA ASP A 9 -5.27 14.44 12.04
C ASP A 9 -4.00 13.61 11.97
N HIS A 10 -3.27 13.64 10.83
CA HIS A 10 -2.11 12.80 10.64
C HIS A 10 -1.00 13.04 11.65
N VAL A 11 -0.67 14.31 11.84
CA VAL A 11 0.38 14.77 12.76
C VAL A 11 -0.19 15.86 13.66
N ARG A 12 0.61 16.33 14.61
CA ARG A 12 0.33 17.60 15.27
C ARG A 12 0.26 18.70 14.20
N CYS A 13 -0.95 19.18 13.96
CA CYS A 13 -1.24 20.10 12.85
C CYS A 13 -0.60 21.50 12.98
N ASP A 14 0.34 21.71 13.87
CA ASP A 14 1.10 22.95 14.10
C ASP A 14 2.54 22.89 13.57
N VAL A 15 2.93 21.79 12.97
CA VAL A 15 4.25 21.65 12.33
C VAL A 15 4.35 22.62 11.15
N ARG A 16 5.35 23.49 11.18
CA ARG A 16 5.52 24.56 10.19
C ARG A 16 6.81 24.38 9.39
N GLY A 17 6.79 24.88 8.16
CA GLY A 17 7.98 24.92 7.30
C GLY A 17 8.34 23.61 6.64
N ILE A 18 7.45 22.63 6.66
CA ILE A 18 7.60 21.32 6.05
C ILE A 18 6.75 21.26 4.78
N ASN A 19 7.17 20.44 3.82
CA ASN A 19 6.38 20.18 2.63
C ASN A 19 5.31 19.13 2.96
N ALA A 20 4.04 19.49 2.82
CA ALA A 20 2.91 18.64 3.19
C ALA A 20 2.88 17.27 2.48
N HIS A 21 3.43 17.15 1.27
CA HIS A 21 3.56 15.85 0.61
C HIS A 21 4.50 14.89 1.35
N PHE A 22 5.66 15.41 1.81
CA PHE A 22 6.61 14.57 2.52
C PHE A 22 6.07 14.20 3.90
N ASP A 23 5.48 15.17 4.60
CA ASP A 23 4.90 14.92 5.91
C ASP A 23 3.67 14.04 5.82
N GLY A 24 2.77 14.27 4.87
CA GLY A 24 1.61 13.42 4.65
C GLY A 24 1.99 12.00 4.27
N ALA A 25 2.98 11.83 3.38
CA ALA A 25 3.45 10.51 2.95
C ALA A 25 4.12 9.72 4.09
N THR A 26 4.83 10.39 5.00
CA THR A 26 5.44 9.73 6.16
C THR A 26 4.48 9.54 7.31
N ALA A 27 3.64 10.55 7.57
CA ALA A 27 2.67 10.51 8.66
C ALA A 27 1.57 9.47 8.45
N SER A 28 1.26 9.13 7.20
CA SER A 28 0.45 7.95 6.90
C SER A 28 1.08 6.72 7.54
N PHE A 29 0.43 6.19 8.58
CA PHE A 29 0.84 5.02 9.35
C PHE A 29 2.00 5.20 10.35
N THR A 30 2.60 6.40 10.47
CA THR A 30 3.58 6.71 11.52
C THR A 30 3.10 7.77 12.50
N ALA A 31 2.17 8.62 12.07
CA ALA A 31 1.74 9.85 12.75
C ALA A 31 2.89 10.83 13.03
N GLU A 32 4.02 10.67 12.37
CA GLU A 32 5.22 11.50 12.55
C GLU A 32 5.59 12.19 11.23
N PRO A 33 6.05 13.44 11.28
CA PRO A 33 6.53 14.13 10.10
C PRO A 33 7.78 13.46 9.54
N ALA A 34 8.20 13.89 8.35
CA ALA A 34 9.39 13.37 7.71
C ALA A 34 10.64 13.58 8.59
N GLY A 35 11.40 12.53 8.83
CA GLY A 35 12.69 12.55 9.51
C GLY A 35 13.88 12.80 8.57
N GLY A 36 13.59 13.04 7.29
CA GLY A 36 14.56 13.22 6.21
C GLY A 36 14.01 12.74 4.88
N GLU A 37 14.82 12.78 3.82
CA GLU A 37 14.40 12.23 2.53
C GLU A 37 14.28 10.71 2.61
N ALA A 38 13.11 10.19 2.26
CA ALA A 38 12.75 8.76 2.34
C ALA A 38 12.90 8.18 3.77
N LYS A 39 12.72 9.01 4.79
CA LYS A 39 12.79 8.63 6.20
C LYS A 39 11.63 9.24 6.96
N ALA A 40 10.93 8.44 7.74
CA ALA A 40 9.92 8.92 8.68
C ALA A 40 10.55 9.37 10.01
N GLY A 41 9.79 10.10 10.82
CA GLY A 41 10.20 10.48 12.18
C GLY A 41 10.22 9.32 13.16
N GLY A 42 9.52 8.23 12.84
CA GLY A 42 9.42 7.04 13.66
C GLY A 42 8.95 5.81 12.88
N PRO A 43 8.67 4.69 13.55
CA PRO A 43 8.21 3.47 12.92
C PRO A 43 6.78 3.59 12.41
N SER A 44 6.44 2.76 11.44
CA SER A 44 5.04 2.57 11.01
C SER A 44 4.32 1.51 11.86
N ILE A 45 2.99 1.56 11.83
CA ILE A 45 2.11 0.64 12.58
C ILE A 45 2.50 -0.82 12.35
N ASP A 46 2.68 -1.23 11.09
CA ASP A 46 3.01 -2.62 10.74
C ASP A 46 4.33 -3.08 11.38
N GLN A 47 5.35 -2.21 11.40
CA GLN A 47 6.64 -2.53 11.99
C GLN A 47 6.62 -2.45 13.52
N ALA A 48 5.87 -1.53 14.09
CA ALA A 48 5.64 -1.49 15.54
C ALA A 48 4.94 -2.76 16.04
N ILE A 49 3.90 -3.21 15.33
CA ILE A 49 3.21 -4.48 15.63
C ILE A 49 4.16 -5.66 15.43
N ARG A 50 4.90 -5.71 14.31
CA ARG A 50 5.85 -6.79 14.04
C ARG A 50 6.88 -6.95 15.16
N HIS A 51 7.49 -5.87 15.57
CA HIS A 51 8.50 -5.91 16.64
C HIS A 51 7.92 -6.29 18.00
N GLY A 52 6.70 -5.87 18.31
CA GLY A 52 6.02 -6.26 19.56
C GLY A 52 5.66 -7.74 19.59
N ILE A 53 5.15 -8.29 18.48
CA ILE A 53 4.78 -9.71 18.38
C ILE A 53 6.01 -10.62 18.21
N HIS A 54 7.04 -10.14 17.52
CA HIS A 54 8.26 -10.90 17.25
C HIS A 54 9.51 -10.17 17.78
N PRO A 55 9.68 -10.01 19.11
CA PRO A 55 10.80 -9.26 19.68
C PRO A 55 12.16 -9.90 19.38
N ASN A 56 12.19 -11.21 19.14
CA ASN A 56 13.42 -11.97 18.80
C ASN A 56 13.61 -12.13 17.27
N GLY A 57 12.84 -11.40 16.47
CA GLY A 57 12.88 -11.47 15.01
C GLY A 57 11.74 -12.31 14.42
N THR A 58 11.37 -11.96 13.19
CA THR A 58 10.32 -12.66 12.43
C THR A 58 10.82 -14.07 12.03
N PRO A 59 9.96 -15.11 12.04
CA PRO A 59 10.31 -16.43 11.52
C PRO A 59 10.92 -16.34 10.11
N LYS A 60 11.89 -17.21 9.81
CA LYS A 60 12.67 -17.14 8.54
C LYS A 60 11.82 -17.34 7.29
N GLU A 61 10.72 -18.06 7.42
CA GLU A 61 9.77 -18.36 6.35
C GLU A 61 8.89 -17.15 5.99
N ILE A 62 8.81 -16.16 6.88
CA ILE A 62 7.96 -14.98 6.73
C ILE A 62 8.82 -13.79 6.32
N ILE A 63 8.40 -13.11 5.28
CA ILE A 63 9.00 -11.84 4.84
C ILE A 63 8.73 -10.78 5.93
N PRO A 64 9.77 -10.21 6.56
CA PRO A 64 9.58 -9.28 7.68
C PRO A 64 8.81 -8.01 7.32
N SER A 65 8.94 -7.57 6.07
CA SER A 65 8.16 -6.48 5.50
C SER A 65 8.00 -6.69 4.00
N LEU A 66 6.76 -6.76 3.52
CA LEU A 66 6.44 -6.79 2.10
C LEU A 66 5.90 -5.41 1.70
N VAL A 67 6.63 -4.71 0.85
CA VAL A 67 6.26 -3.37 0.40
C VAL A 67 6.07 -3.38 -1.11
N ALA A 68 4.88 -3.02 -1.58
CA ALA A 68 4.56 -3.01 -2.99
C ALA A 68 3.69 -1.80 -3.39
N GLY A 69 3.66 -1.48 -4.66
CA GLY A 69 2.78 -0.42 -5.17
C GLY A 69 3.09 -0.01 -6.59
N THR A 70 2.27 0.90 -7.12
CA THR A 70 2.36 1.39 -8.50
C THR A 70 2.99 2.78 -8.57
N PHE A 71 3.81 3.01 -9.58
CA PHE A 71 4.32 4.34 -10.00
C PHE A 71 5.15 5.13 -8.99
N PHE A 72 5.97 4.46 -8.21
CA PHE A 72 6.78 5.13 -7.17
C PHE A 72 8.02 5.88 -7.67
N ARG A 73 8.46 5.64 -8.91
CA ARG A 73 9.73 6.20 -9.40
C ARG A 73 9.64 7.61 -9.93
N ARG A 74 8.45 8.20 -10.01
CA ARG A 74 8.21 9.41 -10.76
C ARG A 74 8.15 10.67 -9.94
N SER A 75 8.10 10.51 -8.62
CA SER A 75 8.12 11.59 -7.65
C SER A 75 9.17 11.33 -6.58
N ARG A 76 9.74 12.38 -5.98
CA ARG A 76 10.59 12.21 -4.78
C ARG A 76 9.78 11.72 -3.60
N VAL A 77 8.54 12.13 -3.53
CA VAL A 77 7.59 11.66 -2.52
C VAL A 77 7.33 10.16 -2.66
N GLY A 78 7.39 9.63 -3.86
CA GLY A 78 7.31 8.20 -4.13
C GLY A 78 8.43 7.34 -3.54
N ARG A 79 9.41 7.94 -2.87
CA ARG A 79 10.41 7.21 -2.09
C ARG A 79 9.91 6.84 -0.69
N TYR A 80 8.80 7.41 -0.25
CA TYR A 80 8.18 7.10 1.01
C TYR A 80 7.26 5.88 0.83
N HIS A 81 7.58 4.81 1.52
CA HIS A 81 7.04 3.47 1.24
C HIS A 81 5.94 3.04 2.22
N HIS A 82 5.54 3.91 3.13
CA HIS A 82 4.50 3.66 4.13
C HIS A 82 4.74 2.43 5.03
N SER A 83 6.00 1.93 5.08
CA SER A 83 6.45 0.92 6.03
C SER A 83 7.89 1.25 6.45
N TYR A 84 8.08 1.51 7.75
CA TYR A 84 9.32 2.06 8.30
C TYR A 84 9.74 1.30 9.55
N ASN A 85 11.05 1.01 9.63
CA ASN A 85 11.68 0.41 10.79
C ASN A 85 11.58 1.30 12.04
N LEU A 86 11.98 0.78 13.20
CA LEU A 86 11.94 1.51 14.48
C LEU A 86 12.73 2.83 14.45
N ASP A 87 13.73 2.94 13.61
CA ASP A 87 14.56 4.14 13.42
C ASP A 87 14.04 5.09 12.32
N GLY A 88 12.85 4.80 11.76
CA GLY A 88 12.23 5.58 10.69
C GLY A 88 12.79 5.32 9.29
N THR A 89 13.78 4.45 9.12
CA THR A 89 14.25 4.05 7.79
C THR A 89 13.23 3.15 7.08
N VAL A 90 13.24 3.13 5.74
CA VAL A 90 12.35 2.24 4.99
C VAL A 90 12.58 0.77 5.37
N SER A 91 11.52 0.03 5.62
CA SER A 91 11.58 -1.35 6.13
C SER A 91 12.06 -2.35 5.08
N ALA A 92 11.74 -2.11 3.82
CA ALA A 92 12.09 -2.95 2.70
C ALA A 92 12.11 -2.17 1.38
N ARG A 93 12.78 -2.74 0.37
CA ARG A 93 12.70 -2.22 -0.98
C ARG A 93 11.29 -2.39 -1.53
N MET A 94 10.76 -1.32 -2.11
CA MET A 94 9.48 -1.32 -2.83
C MET A 94 9.52 -2.27 -4.05
N GLN A 95 8.50 -3.11 -4.16
CA GLN A 95 8.24 -3.93 -5.34
C GLN A 95 7.24 -3.20 -6.23
N GLU A 96 7.72 -2.57 -7.27
CA GLU A 96 6.90 -1.75 -8.19
C GLU A 96 6.40 -2.55 -9.39
N LYS A 97 7.06 -3.67 -9.71
CA LYS A 97 6.74 -4.52 -10.86
C LYS A 97 6.17 -5.85 -10.39
N PRO A 98 5.13 -6.37 -11.05
CA PRO A 98 4.59 -7.69 -10.72
C PRO A 98 5.65 -8.79 -10.70
N ARG A 99 6.59 -8.78 -11.65
CA ARG A 99 7.72 -9.72 -11.71
C ARG A 99 8.61 -9.66 -10.46
N ASP A 100 8.95 -8.45 -10.01
CA ASP A 100 9.81 -8.26 -8.85
C ASP A 100 9.08 -8.69 -7.57
N LEU A 101 7.78 -8.40 -7.46
CA LEU A 101 6.95 -8.86 -6.37
C LEU A 101 6.82 -10.38 -6.34
N PHE A 102 6.59 -11.00 -7.51
CA PHE A 102 6.55 -12.46 -7.62
C PHE A 102 7.87 -13.08 -7.15
N ASN A 103 9.00 -12.58 -7.63
CA ASN A 103 10.32 -13.05 -7.22
C ASN A 103 10.57 -12.84 -5.73
N ARG A 104 10.10 -11.72 -5.15
CA ARG A 104 10.22 -11.46 -3.70
C ARG A 104 9.44 -12.46 -2.86
N VAL A 105 8.26 -12.86 -3.31
CA VAL A 105 7.36 -13.77 -2.58
C VAL A 105 7.79 -15.23 -2.74
N PHE A 106 8.14 -15.64 -3.96
CA PHE A 106 8.39 -17.03 -4.34
C PHE A 106 9.86 -17.35 -4.60
N GLY A 107 10.70 -16.34 -4.85
CA GLY A 107 12.11 -16.56 -5.14
C GLY A 107 12.83 -17.26 -3.99
N VAL A 108 13.69 -18.19 -4.31
CA VAL A 108 14.62 -18.77 -3.35
C VAL A 108 15.54 -17.65 -2.89
N PHE A 109 15.65 -17.45 -1.58
CA PHE A 109 16.64 -16.55 -0.99
C PHE A 109 18.03 -17.09 -1.31
N SER A 110 18.58 -16.75 -2.48
CA SER A 110 19.98 -16.99 -2.75
C SER A 110 20.79 -15.95 -1.96
N SER A 111 21.27 -16.36 -0.80
CA SER A 111 22.38 -15.70 -0.12
C SER A 111 23.66 -15.98 -0.88
N SER A 112 23.93 -15.29 -1.97
CA SER A 112 25.26 -15.32 -2.57
C SER A 112 25.48 -14.13 -3.49
N THR A 113 26.54 -13.42 -3.14
CA THR A 113 27.26 -12.41 -3.88
C THR A 113 27.94 -13.01 -5.13
N GLU A 114 27.17 -13.45 -6.13
CA GLU A 114 27.74 -13.79 -7.42
C GLU A 114 26.92 -13.20 -8.54
N LYS A 115 27.49 -12.20 -9.15
CA LYS A 115 26.90 -11.30 -10.12
C LYS A 115 26.66 -11.89 -11.52
N ASP A 116 27.15 -13.05 -11.89
CA ASP A 116 27.29 -13.43 -13.30
C ASP A 116 26.85 -14.85 -13.73
N ALA A 117 26.26 -15.65 -12.85
CA ALA A 117 25.85 -17.01 -13.24
C ALA A 117 24.32 -17.21 -13.31
N ASN A 118 23.50 -16.20 -13.07
CA ASN A 118 22.12 -16.41 -12.67
C ASN A 118 21.01 -15.99 -13.65
N GLU A 119 21.29 -15.35 -14.77
CA GLU A 119 20.26 -15.07 -15.76
C GLU A 119 19.66 -16.35 -16.39
N ASN A 120 20.41 -17.42 -16.41
CA ASN A 120 19.93 -18.70 -16.95
C ASN A 120 19.33 -19.65 -15.89
N ARG A 121 19.58 -19.44 -14.61
CA ARG A 121 18.98 -20.22 -13.51
C ARG A 121 17.59 -19.73 -13.09
N VAL A 122 17.30 -18.47 -13.28
CA VAL A 122 15.97 -17.89 -13.03
C VAL A 122 14.92 -18.38 -14.05
N LYS A 123 15.34 -19.07 -15.11
CA LYS A 123 14.45 -19.72 -16.09
C LYS A 123 13.85 -21.03 -15.64
N GLN A 124 14.32 -21.64 -14.57
CA GLN A 124 13.57 -22.72 -13.94
C GLN A 124 12.49 -22.08 -13.06
N SER A 125 11.24 -22.31 -13.39
CA SER A 125 10.08 -21.87 -12.63
C SER A 125 10.31 -22.17 -11.15
N VAL A 126 10.00 -21.22 -10.27
CA VAL A 126 9.97 -21.47 -8.82
C VAL A 126 9.06 -22.66 -8.51
N LEU A 127 8.06 -22.89 -9.35
CA LEU A 127 7.16 -24.03 -9.29
C LEU A 127 7.86 -25.35 -9.56
N ASP A 128 8.95 -25.39 -10.34
CA ASP A 128 9.70 -26.62 -10.59
C ASP A 128 10.40 -27.12 -9.32
N SER A 129 10.82 -26.22 -8.43
CA SER A 129 11.42 -26.61 -7.14
C SER A 129 10.38 -27.07 -6.11
N VAL A 130 9.13 -26.63 -6.25
CA VAL A 130 8.00 -27.03 -5.40
C VAL A 130 7.21 -28.19 -6.03
N LEU A 131 7.44 -28.44 -7.32
CA LEU A 131 6.67 -29.39 -8.13
C LEU A 131 6.76 -30.82 -7.61
N GLU A 132 7.89 -31.24 -7.04
CA GLU A 132 8.04 -32.59 -6.51
C GLU A 132 7.20 -32.83 -5.26
N GLN A 133 7.19 -31.88 -4.34
CA GLN A 133 6.30 -31.95 -3.17
C GLN A 133 4.83 -31.93 -3.60
N TYR A 134 4.51 -31.17 -4.60
CA TYR A 134 3.17 -31.08 -5.15
C TYR A 134 2.73 -32.35 -5.88
N LYS A 135 3.60 -32.94 -6.68
CA LYS A 135 3.36 -34.26 -7.29
C LYS A 135 3.04 -35.30 -6.22
N TYR A 136 3.76 -35.26 -5.10
CA TYR A 136 3.48 -36.12 -3.96
C TYR A 136 2.08 -35.87 -3.39
N PHE A 137 1.76 -34.62 -3.04
CA PHE A 137 0.48 -34.29 -2.40
C PHE A 137 -0.74 -34.49 -3.31
N THR A 138 -0.60 -34.39 -4.63
CA THR A 138 -1.68 -34.65 -5.60
C THR A 138 -1.71 -36.07 -6.11
N SER A 139 -0.70 -36.87 -5.79
CA SER A 139 -0.59 -38.28 -6.25
C SER A 139 -1.65 -39.21 -5.64
N PRO A 140 -1.90 -40.37 -6.23
CA PRO A 140 -2.76 -41.41 -5.63
C PRO A 140 -2.29 -41.84 -4.23
N ASN A 141 -0.99 -41.81 -3.97
CA ASN A 141 -0.36 -42.26 -2.72
C ASN A 141 -0.36 -41.19 -1.62
N SER A 142 -0.87 -39.99 -1.89
CA SER A 142 -0.99 -38.95 -0.91
C SER A 142 -2.05 -39.29 0.15
N PRO A 143 -1.81 -39.03 1.43
CA PRO A 143 -2.79 -39.22 2.51
C PRO A 143 -3.97 -38.24 2.46
N LEU A 144 -3.95 -37.29 1.52
CA LEU A 144 -4.97 -36.25 1.38
C LEU A 144 -6.22 -36.77 0.66
N GLY A 145 -7.39 -36.37 1.15
CA GLY A 145 -8.66 -36.60 0.46
C GLY A 145 -8.81 -35.79 -0.83
N SER A 146 -9.74 -36.19 -1.70
CA SER A 146 -9.99 -35.58 -3.01
C SER A 146 -10.21 -34.07 -2.95
N ALA A 147 -10.98 -33.60 -1.97
CA ALA A 147 -11.23 -32.16 -1.78
C ALA A 147 -9.96 -31.36 -1.47
N SER A 148 -9.06 -31.90 -0.65
CA SER A 148 -7.77 -31.27 -0.34
C SER A 148 -6.85 -31.28 -1.55
N LYS A 149 -6.82 -32.38 -2.31
CA LYS A 149 -6.05 -32.48 -3.56
C LYS A 149 -6.52 -31.47 -4.61
N SER A 150 -7.85 -31.29 -4.74
CA SER A 150 -8.42 -30.25 -5.63
C SER A 150 -7.98 -28.84 -5.21
N LYS A 151 -8.12 -28.49 -3.92
CA LYS A 151 -7.69 -27.17 -3.41
C LYS A 151 -6.21 -26.90 -3.68
N ILE A 152 -5.38 -27.92 -3.48
CA ILE A 152 -3.94 -27.82 -3.75
C ILE A 152 -3.69 -27.57 -5.25
N LYS A 153 -4.37 -28.32 -6.13
CA LYS A 153 -4.26 -28.13 -7.57
C LYS A 153 -4.71 -26.72 -7.99
N ASP A 154 -5.88 -26.27 -7.52
CA ASP A 154 -6.42 -24.96 -7.82
C ASP A 154 -5.48 -23.83 -7.36
N HIS A 155 -4.83 -24.02 -6.21
CA HIS A 155 -3.83 -23.08 -5.71
C HIS A 155 -2.61 -22.99 -6.62
N LEU A 156 -2.09 -24.14 -7.08
CA LEU A 156 -0.97 -24.17 -8.03
C LEU A 156 -1.29 -23.53 -9.37
N ASP A 157 -2.46 -23.84 -9.90
CA ASP A 157 -2.87 -23.31 -11.19
C ASP A 157 -2.98 -21.76 -11.10
N ARG A 158 -3.41 -21.24 -9.95
CA ARG A 158 -3.38 -19.78 -9.68
C ARG A 158 -1.95 -19.22 -9.61
N VAL A 159 -1.05 -19.89 -8.88
CA VAL A 159 0.36 -19.44 -8.79
C VAL A 159 1.01 -19.43 -10.18
N ARG A 160 0.77 -20.45 -11.00
CA ARG A 160 1.27 -20.50 -12.39
C ARG A 160 0.70 -19.41 -13.27
N GLU A 161 -0.59 -19.13 -13.15
CA GLU A 161 -1.22 -18.05 -13.89
C GLU A 161 -0.63 -16.70 -13.49
N TYR A 162 -0.42 -16.44 -12.20
CA TYR A 162 0.21 -15.22 -11.72
C TYR A 162 1.68 -15.12 -12.15
N GLU A 163 2.44 -16.21 -12.10
CA GLU A 163 3.81 -16.27 -12.64
C GLU A 163 3.81 -15.85 -14.11
N ARG A 164 3.00 -16.52 -14.92
CA ARG A 164 2.90 -16.21 -16.35
C ARG A 164 2.54 -14.75 -16.59
N ARG A 165 1.55 -14.22 -15.91
CA ARG A 165 1.12 -12.80 -16.02
C ARG A 165 2.21 -11.85 -15.55
N ALA A 166 2.88 -12.14 -14.44
CA ALA A 166 3.94 -11.28 -13.88
C ALA A 166 5.14 -11.16 -14.84
N PHE A 167 5.51 -12.25 -15.51
CA PHE A 167 6.64 -12.26 -16.45
C PHE A 167 6.27 -11.78 -17.87
N SER A 168 4.99 -11.80 -18.24
CA SER A 168 4.51 -11.26 -19.53
C SER A 168 4.01 -9.82 -19.45
N SER A 169 3.88 -9.25 -18.25
CA SER A 169 3.43 -7.86 -18.08
C SER A 169 4.45 -6.88 -18.67
N PRO A 170 4.00 -5.87 -19.43
CA PRO A 170 4.88 -4.81 -19.92
C PRO A 170 5.45 -4.02 -18.73
N ASP A 171 6.66 -3.55 -18.87
CA ASP A 171 7.28 -2.67 -17.89
C ASP A 171 6.77 -1.23 -18.06
N LEU A 172 5.64 -0.91 -17.49
CA LEU A 172 5.03 0.41 -17.54
C LEU A 172 5.87 1.45 -16.78
N GLN A 173 6.74 1.01 -15.88
CA GLN A 173 7.54 1.88 -15.02
C GLN A 173 8.76 2.50 -15.71
N THR A 174 9.26 1.90 -16.79
CA THR A 174 10.49 2.32 -17.45
C THR A 174 10.28 3.12 -18.72
N GLN A 175 9.04 3.41 -19.12
CA GLN A 175 8.76 4.15 -20.34
C GLN A 175 9.26 5.62 -20.27
N GLY A 176 10.55 5.80 -20.48
CA GLY A 176 11.15 7.09 -20.83
C GLY A 176 11.26 8.15 -19.73
N ILE A 177 10.89 7.87 -18.49
CA ILE A 177 10.85 8.88 -17.44
C ILE A 177 12.08 8.78 -16.54
N LYS A 178 12.91 9.81 -16.59
CA LYS A 178 14.03 9.97 -15.68
C LYS A 178 13.53 10.36 -14.29
N MET A 179 13.98 9.62 -13.28
CA MET A 179 13.78 10.07 -11.89
C MET A 179 14.40 11.45 -11.68
N PRO A 180 13.71 12.36 -11.02
CA PRO A 180 14.33 13.61 -10.60
C PRO A 180 15.50 13.30 -9.66
N PRO A 181 16.58 14.12 -9.66
CA PRO A 181 17.71 13.91 -8.80
C PRO A 181 17.28 13.98 -7.31
N PRO A 182 17.99 13.29 -6.39
CA PRO A 182 17.73 13.38 -4.97
C PRO A 182 17.73 14.83 -4.48
N SER A 183 16.83 15.16 -3.56
CA SER A 183 16.90 16.46 -2.87
C SER A 183 18.08 16.47 -1.93
N LYS A 184 18.78 17.61 -1.87
CA LYS A 184 19.79 17.86 -0.85
C LYS A 184 19.17 18.35 0.47
N LEU A 185 17.88 18.68 0.47
CA LEU A 185 17.19 19.20 1.63
C LEU A 185 16.56 18.06 2.43
N PRO A 186 16.67 18.07 3.76
CA PRO A 186 16.07 17.04 4.61
C PRO A 186 14.56 16.91 4.45
N HIS A 187 13.88 18.03 4.25
CA HIS A 187 12.43 18.10 4.08
C HIS A 187 12.08 18.51 2.66
N GLY A 188 12.35 17.66 1.72
CA GLY A 188 11.81 17.72 0.38
C GLY A 188 12.14 18.90 -0.51
N GLY A 189 12.67 19.97 0.00
CA GLY A 189 13.01 21.11 -0.82
C GLY A 189 11.79 21.78 -1.49
N PRO A 190 12.03 22.51 -2.58
CA PRO A 190 10.98 23.24 -3.26
C PRO A 190 9.85 22.33 -3.71
N ALA A 191 8.65 22.87 -3.65
CA ALA A 191 7.40 22.19 -3.95
C ALA A 191 7.50 21.18 -5.07
N ASP A 192 7.15 19.95 -4.72
CA ASP A 192 6.97 18.80 -5.55
C ASP A 192 7.83 18.71 -6.82
N PRO A 193 8.94 18.00 -6.71
CA PRO A 193 9.77 17.68 -7.86
C PRO A 193 9.19 16.55 -8.70
N GLY A 194 7.89 16.34 -8.68
CA GLY A 194 7.20 15.18 -9.23
C GLY A 194 7.32 14.93 -10.72
N GLY A 195 8.21 15.59 -11.39
CA GLY A 195 8.47 15.34 -12.80
C GLY A 195 7.27 15.66 -13.73
N GLU A 196 7.39 15.28 -14.96
CA GLU A 196 6.33 15.42 -15.95
C GLU A 196 5.22 14.39 -15.73
N GLY A 197 3.98 14.81 -15.96
CA GLY A 197 2.84 13.91 -15.92
C GLY A 197 2.87 12.86 -17.03
N ILE A 198 2.34 11.69 -16.75
CA ILE A 198 2.37 10.54 -17.66
C ILE A 198 0.99 10.27 -18.18
N ASP A 199 0.91 10.13 -19.51
CA ASP A 199 -0.29 9.61 -20.15
C ASP A 199 -0.38 8.11 -19.98
N MET A 200 -1.54 7.62 -19.52
CA MET A 200 -1.78 6.22 -19.29
C MET A 200 -3.21 5.85 -19.58
N MET A 201 -3.40 4.70 -20.21
CA MET A 201 -4.72 4.12 -20.32
C MET A 201 -5.17 3.57 -18.95
N LEU A 202 -6.41 3.86 -18.60
CA LEU A 202 -6.99 3.42 -17.33
C LEU A 202 -6.90 1.90 -17.14
N ASP A 203 -7.15 1.12 -18.20
CA ASP A 203 -7.10 -0.33 -18.14
C ASP A 203 -5.68 -0.87 -17.92
N GLU A 204 -4.66 -0.21 -18.46
CA GLU A 204 -3.25 -0.57 -18.21
C GLU A 204 -2.90 -0.39 -16.73
N LEU A 205 -3.23 0.76 -16.16
CA LEU A 205 -3.04 1.03 -14.73
C LEU A 205 -3.74 0.01 -13.85
N ARG A 206 -5.01 -0.28 -14.15
CA ARG A 206 -5.82 -1.22 -13.38
C ARG A 206 -5.30 -2.64 -13.48
N ASN A 207 -4.89 -3.08 -14.67
CA ASN A 207 -4.35 -4.43 -14.87
C ASN A 207 -3.04 -4.63 -14.09
N GLU A 208 -2.15 -3.65 -14.09
CA GLU A 208 -0.91 -3.69 -13.30
C GLU A 208 -1.20 -3.71 -11.81
N TRP A 209 -2.02 -2.78 -11.33
CA TRP A 209 -2.42 -2.74 -9.94
C TRP A 209 -3.06 -4.04 -9.46
N ARG A 210 -4.03 -4.57 -10.21
CA ARG A 210 -4.74 -5.78 -9.82
C ARG A 210 -3.82 -6.99 -9.77
N LEU A 211 -2.86 -7.07 -10.67
CA LEU A 211 -1.85 -8.13 -10.61
C LEU A 211 -0.94 -8.00 -9.39
N LEU A 212 -0.50 -6.78 -9.04
CA LEU A 212 0.23 -6.54 -7.79
C LEU A 212 -0.61 -6.89 -6.56
N ALA A 213 -1.88 -6.48 -6.55
CA ALA A 213 -2.82 -6.77 -5.46
C ALA A 213 -3.07 -8.28 -5.30
N ASP A 214 -3.25 -9.00 -6.41
CA ASP A 214 -3.42 -10.46 -6.42
C ASP A 214 -2.19 -11.19 -5.87
N LEU A 215 -0.99 -10.76 -6.29
CA LEU A 215 0.28 -11.32 -5.81
C LEU A 215 0.52 -11.02 -4.33
N TYR A 216 0.17 -9.83 -3.89
CA TYR A 216 0.27 -9.43 -2.48
C TYR A 216 -0.71 -10.23 -1.61
N ALA A 217 -1.96 -10.37 -2.05
CA ALA A 217 -2.96 -11.19 -1.38
C ALA A 217 -2.53 -12.66 -1.30
N LEU A 218 -1.95 -13.19 -2.38
CA LEU A 218 -1.42 -14.55 -2.40
C LEU A 218 -0.26 -14.74 -1.41
N ALA A 219 0.61 -13.73 -1.25
CA ALA A 219 1.68 -13.78 -0.25
C ALA A 219 1.13 -13.88 1.18
N ILE A 220 0.02 -13.20 1.47
CA ILE A 220 -0.66 -13.28 2.77
C ILE A 220 -1.37 -14.63 2.91
N GLU A 221 -2.10 -15.08 1.89
CA GLU A 221 -2.80 -16.38 1.86
C GLU A 221 -1.84 -17.55 2.13
N MET A 222 -0.61 -17.46 1.62
CA MET A 222 0.43 -18.47 1.81
C MET A 222 1.25 -18.29 3.11
N ASP A 223 0.90 -17.36 3.95
CA ASP A 223 1.65 -16.99 5.16
C ASP A 223 3.13 -16.62 4.90
N ARG A 224 3.44 -16.12 3.69
CA ARG A 224 4.76 -15.64 3.32
C ARG A 224 5.00 -14.20 3.76
N ALA A 225 3.94 -13.42 3.95
CA ALA A 225 3.98 -12.05 4.42
C ALA A 225 2.83 -11.78 5.40
N ARG A 226 3.14 -11.14 6.53
CA ARG A 226 2.17 -10.70 7.53
C ARG A 226 2.22 -9.20 7.77
N PHE A 227 3.33 -8.55 7.43
CA PHE A 227 3.61 -7.15 7.69
C PHE A 227 4.07 -6.45 6.43
N GLY A 228 3.71 -5.18 6.28
CA GLY A 228 4.13 -4.38 5.14
C GLY A 228 3.08 -3.36 4.70
N SER A 229 3.25 -2.86 3.48
CA SER A 229 2.33 -1.90 2.88
C SER A 229 2.10 -2.18 1.40
N ILE A 230 0.91 -1.84 0.92
CA ILE A 230 0.61 -1.82 -0.51
C ILE A 230 -0.03 -0.48 -0.85
N THR A 231 0.47 0.19 -1.90
CA THR A 231 0.04 1.55 -2.25
C THR A 231 -0.47 1.57 -3.69
N PHE A 232 -1.70 2.04 -3.85
CA PHE A 232 -2.26 2.37 -5.15
C PHE A 232 -2.03 3.84 -5.46
N LEU A 233 -1.09 4.13 -6.35
CA LEU A 233 -0.57 5.44 -6.69
C LEU A 233 0.11 6.15 -5.50
N ALA A 234 1.40 6.35 -5.63
CA ALA A 234 2.20 7.02 -4.62
C ALA A 234 1.77 8.48 -4.42
N ALA A 235 2.11 9.01 -3.26
CA ALA A 235 1.99 10.43 -2.97
C ALA A 235 2.67 11.29 -4.05
N GLY A 236 2.02 12.37 -4.46
CA GLY A 236 2.54 13.28 -5.48
C GLY A 236 2.58 12.70 -6.91
N GLU A 237 2.00 11.55 -7.16
CA GLU A 237 1.99 10.92 -8.48
C GLU A 237 1.19 11.72 -9.51
N ARG A 238 1.75 11.88 -10.69
CA ARG A 238 1.18 12.70 -11.79
C ARG A 238 0.79 11.85 -12.97
N ILE A 239 -0.36 11.21 -12.91
CA ILE A 239 -0.90 10.39 -13.99
C ILE A 239 -2.05 11.12 -14.66
N ARG A 240 -1.98 11.20 -15.98
CA ARG A 240 -3.08 11.64 -16.83
C ARG A 240 -3.76 10.40 -17.39
N LEU A 241 -4.97 10.13 -16.91
CA LEU A 241 -5.71 8.95 -17.30
C LEU A 241 -6.57 9.21 -18.51
N LYS A 242 -6.64 8.20 -19.39
CA LYS A 242 -7.57 8.12 -20.52
C LYS A 242 -8.34 6.82 -20.49
N GLY A 243 -9.65 6.89 -20.73
CA GLY A 243 -10.53 5.72 -20.78
C GLY A 243 -11.76 5.86 -19.91
N ASP A 244 -12.68 4.93 -20.09
CA ASP A 244 -13.95 4.91 -19.37
C ASP A 244 -13.87 4.06 -18.13
N TYR A 245 -14.50 4.54 -17.06
CA TYR A 245 -14.59 3.85 -15.79
C TYR A 245 -16.05 3.71 -15.35
N LYS A 246 -16.50 2.47 -15.17
CA LYS A 246 -17.80 2.15 -14.60
C LYS A 246 -17.60 1.85 -13.12
N PHE A 247 -18.00 2.79 -12.27
CA PHE A 247 -17.99 2.59 -10.82
C PHE A 247 -19.12 1.66 -10.37
N ASN A 248 -20.34 1.95 -10.87
CA ASN A 248 -21.52 1.10 -10.72
C ASN A 248 -22.49 1.38 -11.89
N ASP A 249 -23.69 0.81 -11.86
CA ASP A 249 -24.64 0.97 -12.97
C ASP A 249 -25.11 2.40 -13.19
N LYS A 250 -25.05 3.24 -12.15
CA LYS A 250 -25.46 4.66 -12.20
C LYS A 250 -24.30 5.62 -12.40
N LEU A 251 -23.09 5.26 -11.98
CA LEU A 251 -21.93 6.14 -12.01
C LEU A 251 -20.87 5.63 -12.99
N LYS A 252 -20.73 6.37 -14.07
CA LYS A 252 -19.71 6.15 -15.10
C LYS A 252 -18.92 7.43 -15.27
N TYR A 253 -17.62 7.30 -15.49
CA TYR A 253 -16.71 8.40 -15.70
C TYR A 253 -15.92 8.18 -16.99
N SER A 254 -15.70 9.24 -17.75
CA SER A 254 -14.72 9.25 -18.83
C SER A 254 -13.52 10.06 -18.38
N PHE A 255 -12.37 9.41 -18.29
CA PHE A 255 -11.09 10.06 -18.04
C PHE A 255 -10.52 10.52 -19.37
N ASN A 256 -10.27 11.82 -19.45
CA ASN A 256 -9.60 12.45 -20.57
C ASN A 256 -8.70 13.57 -20.03
N ASP A 257 -7.84 13.19 -19.09
CA ASP A 257 -6.91 14.12 -18.49
C ASP A 257 -5.95 14.66 -19.55
N SER A 258 -5.64 15.94 -19.50
CA SER A 258 -4.78 16.59 -20.49
C SER A 258 -3.86 17.64 -19.88
N THR A 259 -2.76 17.92 -20.56
CA THR A 259 -1.80 18.96 -20.19
C THR A 259 -2.39 20.38 -20.22
N GLU A 260 -3.48 20.58 -20.96
CA GLU A 260 -4.12 21.89 -21.11
C GLU A 260 -4.84 22.38 -19.84
N LEU A 261 -5.15 21.45 -18.92
CA LEU A 261 -5.92 21.74 -17.73
C LEU A 261 -5.08 22.19 -16.52
N GLY A 262 -3.77 22.39 -16.69
CA GLY A 262 -2.90 22.72 -15.59
C GLY A 262 -1.73 23.63 -15.90
N ARG A 263 -0.98 24.00 -14.88
CA ARG A 263 0.22 24.83 -15.00
C ARG A 263 1.43 23.97 -15.34
N GLY A 264 2.20 24.38 -16.38
CA GLY A 264 3.56 23.86 -16.58
C GLY A 264 3.71 22.37 -16.90
N GLY A 265 2.95 21.83 -17.86
CA GLY A 265 3.17 20.47 -18.37
C GLY A 265 2.63 19.31 -17.51
N SER A 266 2.20 19.58 -16.29
CA SER A 266 1.61 18.58 -15.38
C SER A 266 0.10 18.70 -15.27
N GLY A 267 -0.52 19.55 -16.06
CA GLY A 267 -1.92 19.87 -15.97
C GLY A 267 -2.86 18.72 -16.22
N GLY A 268 -4.00 18.73 -15.53
CA GLY A 268 -5.06 17.74 -15.68
C GLY A 268 -4.68 16.33 -15.23
N CYS A 269 -3.63 16.15 -14.44
CA CYS A 269 -3.26 14.85 -13.87
C CYS A 269 -3.92 14.61 -12.49
N SER A 270 -3.80 13.39 -11.98
CA SER A 270 -4.33 12.98 -10.68
C SER A 270 -3.97 13.94 -9.55
N HIS A 271 -2.73 14.43 -9.53
CA HIS A 271 -2.21 15.38 -8.54
C HIS A 271 -2.87 16.76 -8.66
N GLU A 272 -2.89 17.32 -9.86
CA GLU A 272 -3.42 18.68 -10.10
C GLU A 272 -4.92 18.80 -9.82
N TRP A 273 -5.69 17.73 -9.96
CA TRP A 273 -7.12 17.75 -9.63
C TRP A 273 -7.35 18.00 -8.12
N TRP A 274 -6.47 17.53 -7.25
CA TRP A 274 -6.55 17.80 -5.82
C TRP A 274 -6.28 19.27 -5.51
N HIS A 275 -5.33 19.89 -6.18
CA HIS A 275 -5.08 21.34 -6.03
C HIS A 275 -6.28 22.20 -6.46
N LYS A 276 -7.03 21.73 -7.42
CA LYS A 276 -8.19 22.45 -7.96
C LYS A 276 -9.48 22.22 -7.18
N PHE A 277 -9.45 21.37 -6.18
CA PHE A 277 -10.63 21.08 -5.36
C PHE A 277 -11.27 22.35 -4.77
N ASN A 278 -10.47 23.30 -4.35
CA ASN A 278 -10.95 24.55 -3.74
C ASN A 278 -11.37 25.62 -4.76
N GLU A 279 -10.98 25.47 -6.02
CA GLU A 279 -11.32 26.44 -7.07
C GLU A 279 -12.73 26.22 -7.64
N LYS A 280 -13.21 25.00 -7.59
CA LYS A 280 -14.52 24.61 -8.11
C LYS A 280 -15.21 23.68 -7.12
N LYS A 281 -16.35 24.09 -6.58
CA LYS A 281 -17.13 23.34 -5.57
C LYS A 281 -17.55 21.93 -6.01
N GLU A 282 -17.57 21.65 -7.30
CA GLU A 282 -17.81 20.32 -7.84
C GLU A 282 -16.77 20.00 -8.93
N ASN A 283 -15.76 19.25 -8.58
CA ASN A 283 -14.81 18.73 -9.55
C ASN A 283 -15.16 17.26 -9.87
N LYS A 284 -15.81 17.05 -11.03
CA LYS A 284 -16.19 15.70 -11.48
C LYS A 284 -14.99 14.78 -11.65
N GLN A 285 -13.86 15.32 -12.10
CA GLN A 285 -12.62 14.54 -12.29
C GLN A 285 -12.03 14.12 -10.96
N LEU A 286 -11.99 15.02 -9.96
CA LEU A 286 -11.52 14.66 -8.62
C LEU A 286 -12.38 13.54 -8.03
N ARG A 287 -13.70 13.64 -8.15
CA ARG A 287 -14.62 12.59 -7.71
C ARG A 287 -14.39 11.27 -8.45
N ALA A 288 -14.16 11.32 -9.76
CA ALA A 288 -13.85 10.16 -10.56
C ALA A 288 -12.56 9.47 -10.10
N HIS A 289 -11.48 10.23 -9.89
CA HIS A 289 -10.22 9.72 -9.36
C HIS A 289 -10.40 9.11 -7.96
N ALA A 290 -11.13 9.76 -7.06
CA ALA A 290 -11.40 9.24 -5.72
C ALA A 290 -12.18 7.92 -5.77
N HIS A 291 -13.25 7.86 -6.53
CA HIS A 291 -14.05 6.64 -6.69
C HIS A 291 -13.25 5.50 -7.31
N MET A 292 -12.44 5.78 -8.33
CA MET A 292 -11.57 4.78 -8.94
C MET A 292 -10.57 4.22 -7.92
N LYS A 293 -9.86 5.08 -7.18
CA LYS A 293 -8.90 4.66 -6.16
C LYS A 293 -9.54 3.79 -5.09
N LEU A 294 -10.67 4.22 -4.53
CA LEU A 294 -11.39 3.45 -3.51
C LEU A 294 -11.90 2.10 -4.04
N ASN A 295 -12.36 2.05 -5.30
CA ASN A 295 -12.82 0.81 -5.89
C ASN A 295 -11.68 -0.18 -6.17
N GLU A 296 -10.52 0.29 -6.53
CA GLU A 296 -9.35 -0.57 -6.73
C GLU A 296 -8.76 -1.06 -5.38
N ILE A 297 -8.87 -0.28 -4.30
CA ILE A 297 -8.60 -0.76 -2.94
C ILE A 297 -9.65 -1.81 -2.53
N ALA A 298 -10.92 -1.58 -2.83
CA ALA A 298 -11.99 -2.55 -2.59
C ALA A 298 -11.79 -3.87 -3.37
N TYR A 299 -11.21 -3.81 -4.57
CA TYR A 299 -10.79 -5.01 -5.31
C TYR A 299 -9.82 -5.86 -4.48
N PHE A 300 -8.76 -5.25 -3.95
CA PHE A 300 -7.80 -5.94 -3.10
C PHE A 300 -8.46 -6.54 -1.84
N MET A 301 -9.32 -5.77 -1.18
CA MET A 301 -10.04 -6.26 0.00
C MET A 301 -10.97 -7.44 -0.33
N ASN A 302 -11.71 -7.37 -1.45
CA ASN A 302 -12.56 -8.46 -1.89
C ASN A 302 -11.75 -9.72 -2.22
N ARG A 303 -10.53 -9.57 -2.72
CA ARG A 303 -9.63 -10.69 -2.97
C ARG A 303 -9.27 -11.42 -1.67
N LEU A 304 -8.99 -10.68 -0.60
CA LEU A 304 -8.71 -11.25 0.73
C LEU A 304 -9.98 -11.83 1.37
N ASP A 305 -11.12 -11.17 1.16
CA ASP A 305 -12.41 -11.62 1.70
C ASP A 305 -12.90 -12.94 1.08
N SER A 306 -12.47 -13.22 -0.15
CA SER A 306 -12.79 -14.49 -0.84
C SER A 306 -12.05 -15.70 -0.29
N VAL A 307 -10.99 -15.50 0.50
CA VAL A 307 -10.18 -16.58 1.08
C VAL A 307 -10.75 -16.96 2.43
N GLN A 308 -11.19 -18.21 2.58
CA GLN A 308 -11.73 -18.73 3.84
C GLN A 308 -10.64 -19.41 4.67
N GLU A 309 -10.55 -19.05 5.94
CA GLU A 309 -9.64 -19.64 6.91
C GLU A 309 -10.31 -20.75 7.74
N PRO A 310 -9.53 -21.61 8.41
CA PRO A 310 -10.07 -22.75 9.17
C PRO A 310 -11.06 -22.39 10.28
N ASN A 311 -11.00 -21.16 10.79
CA ASN A 311 -11.93 -20.68 11.84
C ASN A 311 -13.28 -20.22 11.28
N GLY A 312 -13.54 -20.40 9.98
CA GLY A 312 -14.78 -20.00 9.31
C GLY A 312 -14.91 -18.52 8.99
N LYS A 313 -13.89 -17.72 9.27
CA LYS A 313 -13.80 -16.29 8.89
C LYS A 313 -13.00 -16.15 7.61
N SER A 314 -13.16 -15.02 6.92
CA SER A 314 -12.29 -14.71 5.79
C SER A 314 -10.91 -14.24 6.24
N LEU A 315 -9.92 -14.33 5.34
CA LEU A 315 -8.59 -13.78 5.58
C LEU A 315 -8.66 -12.27 5.88
N LEU A 316 -9.58 -11.54 5.24
CA LEU A 316 -9.83 -10.14 5.53
C LEU A 316 -10.34 -9.92 6.96
N ASP A 317 -11.27 -10.75 7.43
CA ASP A 317 -11.83 -10.63 8.80
C ASP A 317 -10.74 -10.86 9.87
N ASN A 318 -9.79 -11.75 9.61
CA ASN A 318 -8.72 -12.07 10.55
C ASN A 318 -7.52 -11.12 10.45
N SER A 319 -7.45 -10.27 9.42
CA SER A 319 -6.34 -9.36 9.18
C SER A 319 -6.64 -7.94 9.64
N LEU A 320 -5.61 -7.24 10.08
CA LEU A 320 -5.62 -5.80 10.26
C LEU A 320 -5.15 -5.13 8.97
N PHE A 321 -6.04 -4.39 8.32
CA PHE A 321 -5.67 -3.43 7.28
C PHE A 321 -6.03 -2.04 7.74
N THR A 322 -5.05 -1.15 7.72
CA THR A 322 -5.24 0.28 7.91
C THR A 322 -5.19 0.95 6.55
N ILE A 323 -6.18 1.75 6.23
CA ILE A 323 -6.30 2.47 4.96
C ILE A 323 -6.26 3.95 5.25
N SER A 324 -5.37 4.67 4.59
CA SER A 324 -5.26 6.11 4.74
C SER A 324 -4.84 6.77 3.42
N THR A 325 -4.96 8.09 3.36
CA THR A 325 -4.46 8.95 2.29
C THR A 325 -3.36 9.86 2.82
N GLU A 326 -2.53 10.42 1.95
CA GLU A 326 -1.45 11.33 2.38
C GLU A 326 -1.99 12.64 2.95
N SER A 327 -3.13 13.10 2.45
CA SER A 327 -3.70 14.41 2.83
C SER A 327 -5.22 14.41 2.79
N GLY A 328 -5.80 15.43 3.39
CA GLY A 328 -7.24 15.68 3.42
C GLY A 328 -7.73 16.55 2.27
N ASP A 329 -7.13 17.72 2.03
CA ASP A 329 -7.67 18.73 1.12
C ASP A 329 -6.71 19.29 0.05
N GLY A 330 -5.48 18.86 -0.01
CA GLY A 330 -4.51 19.24 -1.05
C GLY A 330 -4.01 20.69 -0.99
N ARG A 331 -4.03 21.36 0.18
CA ARG A 331 -3.62 22.75 0.36
C ARG A 331 -2.19 22.87 0.86
N HIS A 332 -1.21 22.89 -0.04
CA HIS A 332 0.21 22.94 0.31
C HIS A 332 0.68 24.08 1.22
N ASN A 333 -0.05 25.17 1.29
CA ASN A 333 0.35 26.34 2.07
C ASN A 333 -0.21 26.34 3.49
N ASP A 334 -0.98 25.34 3.84
CA ASP A 334 -1.61 25.21 5.15
C ASP A 334 -1.54 23.77 5.63
N THR A 335 -0.39 23.40 6.17
CA THR A 335 -0.11 22.05 6.67
C THR A 335 -1.17 21.57 7.65
N LYS A 336 -1.68 22.46 8.51
CA LYS A 336 -2.73 22.12 9.45
C LYS A 336 -4.00 21.63 8.76
N ARG A 337 -4.42 22.32 7.70
CA ARG A 337 -5.64 21.94 6.97
C ARG A 337 -5.43 20.73 6.09
N GLU A 338 -4.24 20.59 5.52
CA GLU A 338 -3.91 19.50 4.61
C GLU A 338 -3.78 18.17 5.33
N LEU A 339 -3.20 18.18 6.55
CA LEU A 339 -2.97 16.98 7.34
C LEU A 339 -4.05 16.71 8.39
N SER A 340 -5.12 17.52 8.44
CA SER A 340 -6.25 17.29 9.33
C SER A 340 -7.44 16.69 8.61
N GLY A 341 -8.27 15.95 9.34
CA GLY A 341 -9.47 15.31 8.81
C GLY A 341 -9.20 14.30 7.70
N VAL A 342 -8.05 13.66 7.72
CA VAL A 342 -7.61 12.71 6.71
C VAL A 342 -8.45 11.43 6.78
N PHE A 343 -8.73 10.84 5.62
CA PHE A 343 -9.48 9.59 5.54
C PHE A 343 -8.70 8.45 6.22
N HIS A 344 -9.39 7.76 7.11
CA HIS A 344 -8.88 6.54 7.75
C HIS A 344 -9.96 5.46 7.77
N ALA A 345 -9.55 4.22 7.52
CA ALA A 345 -10.40 3.07 7.76
C ALA A 345 -9.57 1.88 8.24
N ILE A 346 -10.20 0.99 9.02
CA ILE A 346 -9.59 -0.25 9.51
C ILE A 346 -10.53 -1.43 9.34
N THR A 347 -9.95 -2.64 9.28
CA THR A 347 -10.68 -3.92 9.37
C THR A 347 -10.78 -4.41 10.82
N SER A 348 -11.52 -5.50 11.04
CA SER A 348 -11.81 -6.02 12.38
C SER A 348 -10.65 -6.68 13.11
N ALA A 349 -9.59 -7.08 12.40
CA ALA A 349 -8.45 -7.82 12.99
C ALA A 349 -8.87 -8.99 13.88
N GLY A 350 -9.69 -9.88 13.34
CA GLY A 350 -10.20 -11.05 14.08
C GLY A 350 -11.34 -10.75 15.06
N GLY A 351 -11.87 -9.53 15.07
CA GLY A 351 -12.91 -9.06 16.00
C GLY A 351 -12.34 -8.21 17.14
N ARG A 352 -11.16 -7.63 16.99
CA ARG A 352 -10.56 -6.70 17.97
C ARG A 352 -11.11 -5.29 17.83
N PHE A 353 -11.49 -4.91 16.61
CA PHE A 353 -12.00 -3.58 16.28
C PHE A 353 -13.42 -3.66 15.72
N LYS A 354 -14.22 -2.67 16.05
CA LYS A 354 -15.55 -2.48 15.47
C LYS A 354 -15.49 -2.28 13.97
N THR A 355 -16.54 -2.69 13.27
CA THR A 355 -16.67 -2.49 11.82
C THR A 355 -18.13 -2.30 11.43
N GLY A 356 -18.38 -1.91 10.18
CA GLY A 356 -19.74 -1.72 9.67
C GLY A 356 -20.33 -0.33 9.92
N GLU A 357 -19.55 0.61 10.41
CA GLU A 357 -20.02 1.95 10.75
C GLU A 357 -19.05 3.06 10.32
N ILE A 358 -19.53 4.28 10.34
CA ILE A 358 -18.73 5.50 10.17
C ILE A 358 -18.72 6.23 11.51
N MET A 359 -17.55 6.47 12.06
CA MET A 359 -17.37 7.06 13.38
C MET A 359 -16.64 8.39 13.31
N ASP A 360 -17.14 9.38 14.02
CA ASP A 360 -16.40 10.63 14.26
C ASP A 360 -15.50 10.44 15.49
N VAL A 361 -14.20 10.26 15.24
CA VAL A 361 -13.24 9.97 16.32
C VAL A 361 -12.65 11.21 16.94
N LYS A 362 -12.44 12.29 16.17
CA LYS A 362 -11.84 13.57 16.61
C LYS A 362 -10.53 13.33 17.38
N ALA A 363 -9.59 12.64 16.76
CA ALA A 363 -8.35 12.21 17.38
C ALA A 363 -7.14 12.61 16.54
N GLN A 364 -5.99 12.66 17.18
CA GLN A 364 -4.72 12.70 16.49
C GLN A 364 -4.38 11.30 15.94
N GLY A 365 -3.71 11.25 14.79
CA GLY A 365 -3.26 10.02 14.20
C GLY A 365 -2.35 9.21 15.13
N LEU A 366 -1.57 9.90 15.97
CA LEU A 366 -0.72 9.27 16.97
C LEU A 366 -1.52 8.42 17.96
N ASP A 367 -2.60 9.01 18.53
CA ASP A 367 -3.48 8.31 19.47
C ASP A 367 -4.22 7.15 18.80
N LEU A 368 -4.69 7.36 17.57
CA LEU A 368 -5.32 6.30 16.78
C LEU A 368 -4.35 5.14 16.53
N TYR A 369 -3.13 5.44 16.11
CA TYR A 369 -2.16 4.40 15.77
C TYR A 369 -1.67 3.65 17.01
N ASN A 370 -1.43 4.34 18.12
CA ASN A 370 -1.10 3.70 19.39
C ASN A 370 -2.25 2.84 19.92
N THR A 371 -3.51 3.27 19.73
CA THR A 371 -4.69 2.43 20.03
C THR A 371 -4.69 1.14 19.19
N ILE A 372 -4.43 1.25 17.89
CA ILE A 372 -4.38 0.10 16.98
C ILE A 372 -3.23 -0.84 17.37
N ILE A 373 -2.04 -0.32 17.62
CA ILE A 373 -0.85 -1.11 18.00
C ILE A 373 -1.11 -1.86 19.30
N SER A 374 -1.68 -1.20 20.31
CA SER A 374 -2.07 -1.82 21.58
C SER A 374 -3.13 -2.91 21.39
N GLY A 375 -4.17 -2.62 20.58
CA GLY A 375 -5.22 -3.60 20.25
C GLY A 375 -4.69 -4.85 19.55
N MET A 376 -3.55 -4.75 18.86
CA MET A 376 -2.86 -5.89 18.26
C MET A 376 -1.92 -6.61 19.21
N GLY A 377 -1.80 -6.16 20.45
CA GLY A 377 -0.99 -6.80 21.49
C GLY A 377 0.50 -6.45 21.46
N SER A 378 0.85 -5.29 20.88
CA SER A 378 2.21 -4.75 20.91
C SER A 378 2.31 -3.63 21.95
N ASP A 379 3.41 -3.63 22.73
CA ASP A 379 3.73 -2.58 23.70
C ASP A 379 4.54 -1.43 23.11
N ILE A 380 4.89 -1.52 21.83
CA ILE A 380 5.63 -0.45 21.15
C ILE A 380 4.70 0.74 20.95
N ARG A 381 5.24 1.94 21.18
CA ARG A 381 4.52 3.21 21.02
C ARG A 381 5.21 4.08 19.99
N LEU A 382 4.40 4.76 19.20
CA LEU A 382 4.83 5.82 18.29
C LEU A 382 4.89 7.14 19.04
N GLY A 383 5.64 8.08 18.47
CA GLY A 383 5.71 9.45 18.98
C GLY A 383 6.76 9.70 20.07
N PRO A 384 6.80 10.91 20.59
CA PRO A 384 7.72 11.30 21.66
C PRO A 384 7.45 10.52 22.95
N LYS A 385 8.51 10.32 23.74
CA LYS A 385 8.42 9.54 25.01
C LYS A 385 7.53 10.21 26.08
N ASP A 386 7.35 11.51 25.98
CA ASP A 386 6.51 12.33 26.87
C ASP A 386 5.09 12.50 26.37
N HIS A 387 4.72 11.83 25.27
CA HIS A 387 3.34 11.84 24.81
C HIS A 387 2.47 10.95 25.69
N GLU A 388 1.39 11.54 26.22
CA GLU A 388 0.34 10.82 26.93
C GLU A 388 -0.71 10.35 25.93
N ASP A 389 -0.77 9.03 25.68
CA ASP A 389 -1.70 8.44 24.73
C ASP A 389 -3.17 8.69 25.15
N GLN A 390 -3.94 9.23 24.23
CA GLN A 390 -5.40 9.37 24.35
C GLN A 390 -6.04 8.17 23.62
N PHE A 391 -6.04 6.99 24.26
CA PHE A 391 -6.60 5.79 23.63
C PHE A 391 -8.06 5.96 23.22
N ILE A 392 -8.39 5.48 22.04
CA ILE A 392 -9.72 5.61 21.45
C ILE A 392 -10.50 4.32 21.70
N ASP A 393 -10.85 4.05 22.96
CA ASP A 393 -11.54 2.80 23.38
C ASP A 393 -12.81 2.52 22.59
N LYS A 394 -13.50 3.57 22.12
CA LYS A 394 -14.75 3.41 21.34
C LYS A 394 -14.59 2.66 20.03
N ILE A 395 -13.37 2.50 19.49
CA ILE A 395 -13.12 1.68 18.28
C ILE A 395 -12.84 0.20 18.60
N MET A 396 -12.55 -0.11 19.84
CA MET A 396 -12.30 -1.47 20.32
C MET A 396 -13.61 -2.23 20.58
N ILE A 397 -13.56 -3.59 20.60
CA ILE A 397 -14.67 -4.46 20.96
C ILE A 397 -14.46 -5.01 22.37
#